data_338be0fc446ee82cb4602c70cf8556a8
#
_entry.id   338be0fc446ee82cb4602c70cf8556a8
#
_cell.length_a   1.000
_cell.length_b   1.000
_cell.length_c   1.000
_cell.angle_alpha   90.00
_cell.angle_beta   90.00
_cell.angle_gamma   90.00
#
_symmetry.space_group_name_H-M   'P 1'
#
loop_
_entity.id
_entity.type
_entity.pdbx_description
1 polymer ?
#
loop_
_entity_poly.entity_id
_entity_poly.type
_entity_poly.pdbx_seq_one_letter_code
_entity_poly.pdbx_strand_id
1 'polypeptide(L)'
;FKFMDAPRSGKEVLNIHDLTHSYEENILFLGAYLEVEPGEKIAFLGENGSGKSTLLRLIMGLEEPNEGSIELGKYNVIPSYFEQNQAEALELDKTVFETISQSVPNWTQTEIRSLLGGFGLTNDSVFKEVGQISGGEKARLALALMILKPSNLLILDEPTNHLDIPSKHMLEKALSD
;
A
#
# COMPACT_ATOMS: atom_id res chain seq x y z
N PHE A 1 -5.20 -14.98 3.25
CA PHE A 1 -4.70 -14.17 2.14
C PHE A 1 -3.19 -14.08 2.24
N LYS A 2 -2.49 -14.26 1.14
CA LYS A 2 -1.03 -14.16 1.10
C LYS A 2 -0.66 -13.15 0.02
N PHE A 3 0.28 -12.25 0.34
CA PHE A 3 0.86 -11.36 -0.65
C PHE A 3 1.52 -12.16 -1.77
N MET A 4 1.52 -11.62 -2.98
CA MET A 4 2.26 -12.22 -4.08
C MET A 4 3.75 -12.30 -3.73
N ASP A 5 4.36 -13.45 -4.08
CA ASP A 5 5.77 -13.66 -3.80
C ASP A 5 6.62 -12.64 -4.56
N ALA A 6 7.52 -11.99 -3.82
CA ALA A 6 8.52 -11.07 -4.36
C ALA A 6 9.92 -11.65 -4.10
N PRO A 7 10.93 -11.28 -4.90
CA PRO A 7 12.29 -11.69 -4.63
C PRO A 7 12.74 -11.19 -3.25
N ARG A 8 13.64 -11.91 -2.60
CA ARG A 8 14.21 -11.46 -1.32
C ARG A 8 15.02 -10.20 -1.55
N SER A 9 14.81 -9.18 -0.72
CA SER A 9 15.65 -7.99 -0.64
C SER A 9 17.06 -8.34 -0.13
N GLY A 10 17.99 -7.40 -0.29
CA GLY A 10 19.30 -7.47 0.36
C GLY A 10 19.22 -7.32 1.88
N LYS A 11 20.34 -7.11 2.52
CA LYS A 11 20.42 -6.89 3.98
C LYS A 11 19.80 -5.55 4.42
N GLU A 12 19.91 -4.54 3.58
CA GLU A 12 19.34 -3.22 3.80
C GLU A 12 18.11 -3.06 2.92
N VAL A 13 17.01 -2.61 3.50
CA VAL A 13 15.76 -2.34 2.79
C VAL A 13 15.56 -0.86 2.57
N LEU A 14 15.81 -0.05 3.60
CA LEU A 14 15.67 1.40 3.56
C LEU A 14 16.73 2.01 4.50
N ASN A 15 17.36 3.08 4.05
CA ASN A 15 18.28 3.88 4.84
C ASN A 15 17.92 5.36 4.70
N ILE A 16 17.67 6.01 5.83
CA ILE A 16 17.45 7.46 5.94
C ILE A 16 18.62 8.04 6.74
N HIS A 17 19.31 8.97 6.14
CA HIS A 17 20.50 9.59 6.73
C HIS A 17 20.38 11.11 6.74
N ASP A 18 20.46 11.68 7.94
CA ASP A 18 20.46 13.14 8.20
C ASP A 18 19.30 13.88 7.52
N LEU A 19 18.13 13.25 7.51
CA LEU A 19 16.95 13.77 6.85
C LEU A 19 16.47 15.06 7.51
N THR A 20 16.50 16.14 6.73
CA THR A 20 15.87 17.41 7.09
C THR A 20 14.83 17.76 6.03
N HIS A 21 13.61 18.06 6.46
CA HIS A 21 12.53 18.46 5.57
C HIS A 21 11.55 19.42 6.26
N SER A 22 11.13 20.42 5.53
CA SER A 22 10.20 21.46 5.99
C SER A 22 9.31 21.93 4.85
N TYR A 23 8.13 22.38 5.20
CA TYR A 23 7.28 23.18 4.32
C TYR A 23 7.25 24.61 4.84
N GLU A 24 7.82 25.53 4.06
CA GLU A 24 8.00 26.93 4.46
C GLU A 24 8.71 27.04 5.82
N GLU A 25 8.04 27.57 6.84
CA GLU A 25 8.59 27.71 8.20
C GLU A 25 8.29 26.49 9.10
N ASN A 26 7.50 25.53 8.63
CA ASN A 26 7.13 24.35 9.40
C ASN A 26 8.13 23.22 9.21
N ILE A 27 9.03 23.04 10.16
CA ILE A 27 10.04 21.97 10.14
C ILE A 27 9.36 20.68 10.60
N LEU A 28 9.39 19.65 9.74
CA LEU A 28 8.86 18.32 10.03
C LEU A 28 9.94 17.36 10.53
N PHE A 29 11.11 17.39 9.91
CA PHE A 29 12.26 16.55 10.27
C PHE A 29 13.51 17.39 10.32
N LEU A 30 14.37 17.12 11.30
CA LEU A 30 15.66 17.79 11.49
C LEU A 30 16.71 16.75 11.87
N GLY A 31 17.56 16.38 10.90
CA GLY A 31 18.63 15.42 11.11
C GLY A 31 18.15 14.03 11.50
N ALA A 32 17.06 13.51 10.89
CA ALA A 32 16.49 12.22 11.24
C ALA A 32 17.26 11.06 10.59
N TYR A 33 17.32 9.93 11.32
CA TYR A 33 17.98 8.70 10.89
C TYR A 33 17.02 7.52 11.06
N LEU A 34 17.01 6.62 10.09
CA LEU A 34 16.29 5.36 10.16
C LEU A 34 16.97 4.33 9.26
N GLU A 35 17.23 3.15 9.78
CA GLU A 35 17.65 1.98 9.02
C GLU A 35 16.59 0.90 9.17
N VAL A 36 16.25 0.24 8.06
CA VAL A 36 15.25 -0.84 8.03
C VAL A 36 15.86 -2.08 7.42
N GLU A 37 15.79 -3.18 8.18
CA GLU A 37 16.23 -4.50 7.77
C GLU A 37 15.05 -5.38 7.29
N PRO A 38 15.32 -6.45 6.54
CA PRO A 38 14.27 -7.39 6.14
C PRO A 38 13.54 -8.00 7.33
N GLY A 39 12.21 -8.03 7.24
CA GLY A 39 11.33 -8.61 8.26
C GLY A 39 10.93 -7.67 9.38
N GLU A 40 11.45 -6.46 9.42
CA GLU A 40 11.03 -5.47 10.40
C GLU A 40 9.62 -4.94 10.08
N LYS A 41 8.86 -4.68 11.15
CA LYS A 41 7.55 -4.04 11.10
C LYS A 41 7.63 -2.75 11.91
N ILE A 42 7.56 -1.61 11.23
CA ILE A 42 7.75 -0.28 11.82
C ILE A 42 6.43 0.49 11.76
N ALA A 43 6.06 1.12 12.88
CA ALA A 43 4.91 2.00 12.95
C ALA A 43 5.35 3.42 13.31
N PHE A 44 4.94 4.40 12.50
CA PHE A 44 5.11 5.81 12.80
C PHE A 44 3.89 6.33 13.54
N LEU A 45 4.11 6.79 14.76
CA LEU A 45 3.06 7.34 15.61
C LEU A 45 3.25 8.85 15.80
N GLY A 46 2.17 9.58 15.76
CA GLY A 46 2.20 11.04 15.93
C GLY A 46 0.83 11.66 15.64
N GLU A 47 0.65 12.91 16.03
CA GLU A 47 -0.55 13.68 15.76
C GLU A 47 -0.76 13.92 14.26
N ASN A 48 -1.97 14.32 13.89
CA ASN A 48 -2.24 14.74 12.52
C ASN A 48 -1.39 15.97 12.16
N GLY A 49 -0.79 15.96 10.98
CA GLY A 49 0.13 17.02 10.55
C GLY A 49 1.58 16.90 11.07
N SER A 50 1.91 15.84 11.83
CA SER A 50 3.29 15.62 12.32
C SER A 50 4.29 15.15 11.23
N GLY A 51 3.86 15.05 9.97
CA GLY A 51 4.74 14.69 8.85
C GLY A 51 4.76 13.20 8.50
N LYS A 52 3.87 12.35 9.08
CA LYS A 52 3.85 10.91 8.78
C LYS A 52 3.71 10.62 7.29
N SER A 53 2.67 11.14 6.65
CA SER A 53 2.44 10.96 5.21
C SER A 53 3.55 11.60 4.36
N THR A 54 4.13 12.72 4.81
CA THR A 54 5.28 13.35 4.16
C THR A 54 6.48 12.40 4.17
N LEU A 55 6.79 11.78 5.32
CA LEU A 55 7.87 10.79 5.40
C LEU A 55 7.65 9.63 4.42
N LEU A 56 6.43 9.10 4.34
CA LEU A 56 6.12 8.00 3.43
C LEU A 56 6.27 8.43 1.96
N ARG A 57 5.86 9.64 1.59
CA ARG A 57 6.07 10.19 0.23
C ARG A 57 7.54 10.40 -0.10
N LEU A 58 8.33 10.89 0.86
CA LEU A 58 9.78 11.01 0.74
C LEU A 58 10.44 9.64 0.52
N ILE A 59 10.05 8.61 1.28
CA ILE A 59 10.54 7.23 1.11
C ILE A 59 10.21 6.68 -0.29
N MET A 60 9.03 7.01 -0.81
CA MET A 60 8.61 6.60 -2.14
C MET A 60 9.22 7.43 -3.28
N GLY A 61 10.02 8.46 -2.96
CA GLY A 61 10.59 9.37 -3.96
C GLY A 61 9.54 10.24 -4.67
N LEU A 62 8.36 10.42 -4.07
CA LEU A 62 7.32 11.32 -4.57
C LEU A 62 7.60 12.78 -4.21
N GLU A 63 8.44 12.99 -3.21
CA GLU A 63 9.00 14.28 -2.79
C GLU A 63 10.49 14.10 -2.54
N GLU A 64 11.26 15.21 -2.64
CA GLU A 64 12.68 15.21 -2.33
C GLU A 64 12.91 15.86 -0.97
N PRO A 65 13.84 15.35 -0.15
CA PRO A 65 14.20 15.99 1.12
C PRO A 65 14.92 17.31 0.87
N ASN A 66 14.81 18.26 1.81
CA ASN A 66 15.60 19.51 1.72
C ASN A 66 17.08 19.22 1.94
N GLU A 67 17.42 18.35 2.89
CA GLU A 67 18.80 17.91 3.18
C GLU A 67 18.78 16.43 3.59
N GLY A 68 19.95 15.79 3.50
CA GLY A 68 20.12 14.38 3.79
C GLY A 68 19.80 13.48 2.62
N SER A 69 19.63 12.18 2.89
CA SER A 69 19.33 11.20 1.85
C SER A 69 18.35 10.15 2.33
N ILE A 70 17.57 9.62 1.38
CA ILE A 70 16.70 8.46 1.56
C ILE A 70 17.04 7.49 0.44
N GLU A 71 17.53 6.32 0.81
CA GLU A 71 17.97 5.31 -0.14
C GLU A 71 17.26 3.98 0.13
N LEU A 72 16.65 3.43 -0.90
CA LEU A 72 16.22 2.04 -0.89
C LEU A 72 17.42 1.13 -1.07
N GLY A 73 17.39 -0.03 -0.43
CA GLY A 73 18.46 -1.01 -0.53
C GLY A 73 18.82 -1.35 -1.98
N LYS A 74 20.09 -1.54 -2.27
CA LYS A 74 20.64 -1.73 -3.63
C LYS A 74 20.15 -3.00 -4.33
N TYR A 75 19.65 -3.99 -3.59
CA TYR A 75 19.31 -5.30 -4.13
C TYR A 75 17.84 -5.63 -3.95
N ASN A 76 17.13 -5.69 -5.06
CA ASN A 76 15.77 -6.22 -5.18
C ASN A 76 14.74 -5.61 -4.21
N VAL A 77 14.87 -4.36 -3.80
CA VAL A 77 13.83 -3.72 -3.03
C VAL A 77 12.71 -3.27 -3.96
N ILE A 78 11.52 -3.83 -3.75
CA ILE A 78 10.32 -3.55 -4.54
C ILE A 78 9.29 -2.92 -3.60
N PRO A 79 9.21 -1.58 -3.55
CA PRO A 79 8.26 -0.90 -2.69
C PRO A 79 6.85 -0.96 -3.26
N SER A 80 5.86 -1.09 -2.37
CA SER A 80 4.44 -0.88 -2.67
C SER A 80 3.88 0.10 -1.67
N TYR A 81 3.23 1.14 -2.15
CA TYR A 81 2.61 2.18 -1.35
C TYR A 81 1.09 2.07 -1.42
N PHE A 82 0.46 1.99 -0.27
CA PHE A 82 -0.98 2.02 -0.11
C PHE A 82 -1.37 3.36 0.52
N GLU A 83 -1.88 4.24 -0.33
CA GLU A 83 -2.28 5.60 0.06
C GLU A 83 -3.61 5.60 0.82
N GLN A 84 -3.83 6.63 1.61
CA GLN A 84 -5.05 6.82 2.39
C GLN A 84 -6.33 6.74 1.54
N ASN A 85 -6.31 7.26 0.30
CA ASN A 85 -7.46 7.32 -0.59
C ASN A 85 -7.37 6.33 -1.77
N GLN A 86 -6.70 5.19 -1.59
CA GLN A 86 -6.47 4.21 -2.65
C GLN A 86 -7.75 3.75 -3.35
N ALA A 87 -8.88 3.69 -2.64
CA ALA A 87 -10.17 3.33 -3.21
C ALA A 87 -10.72 4.39 -4.19
N GLU A 88 -10.33 5.65 -4.04
CA GLU A 88 -10.74 6.76 -4.93
C GLU A 88 -9.94 6.77 -6.25
N ALA A 89 -8.77 6.15 -6.25
CA ALA A 89 -7.91 6.03 -7.43
C ALA A 89 -8.34 4.91 -8.40
N LEU A 90 -9.38 4.13 -8.05
CA LEU A 90 -9.91 3.05 -8.90
C LEU A 90 -10.58 3.62 -10.16
N GLU A 91 -10.41 2.94 -11.29
CA GLU A 91 -11.09 3.27 -12.54
C GLU A 91 -12.57 2.88 -12.46
N LEU A 92 -13.45 3.87 -12.46
CA LEU A 92 -14.88 3.70 -12.16
C LEU A 92 -15.69 3.03 -13.27
N ASP A 93 -15.19 3.09 -14.50
CA ASP A 93 -15.81 2.56 -15.73
C ASP A 93 -15.47 1.10 -16.02
N LYS A 94 -14.50 0.54 -15.30
CA LYS A 94 -14.17 -0.89 -15.39
C LYS A 94 -15.01 -1.70 -14.43
N THR A 95 -15.25 -2.96 -14.80
CA THR A 95 -15.86 -3.91 -13.86
C THR A 95 -14.85 -4.32 -12.79
N VAL A 96 -15.35 -4.77 -11.64
CA VAL A 96 -14.52 -5.33 -10.56
C VAL A 96 -13.65 -6.48 -11.09
N PHE A 97 -14.22 -7.33 -11.95
CA PHE A 97 -13.50 -8.44 -12.58
C PHE A 97 -12.35 -7.95 -13.49
N GLU A 98 -12.62 -7.00 -14.37
CA GLU A 98 -11.61 -6.42 -15.29
C GLU A 98 -10.47 -5.77 -14.52
N THR A 99 -10.78 -5.06 -13.45
CA THR A 99 -9.79 -4.39 -12.59
C THR A 99 -8.77 -5.39 -12.03
N ILE A 100 -9.24 -6.56 -11.55
CA ILE A 100 -8.33 -7.62 -11.08
C ILE A 100 -7.63 -8.32 -12.24
N SER A 101 -8.35 -8.65 -13.33
CA SER A 101 -7.78 -9.42 -14.44
C SER A 101 -6.60 -8.73 -15.12
N GLN A 102 -6.60 -7.40 -15.15
CA GLN A 102 -5.48 -6.61 -15.67
C GLN A 102 -4.19 -6.76 -14.84
N SER A 103 -4.32 -6.94 -13.53
CA SER A 103 -3.19 -7.14 -12.63
C SER A 103 -2.64 -8.57 -12.68
N VAL A 104 -3.45 -9.54 -13.12
CA VAL A 104 -3.11 -10.96 -13.18
C VAL A 104 -3.53 -11.59 -14.51
N PRO A 105 -2.92 -11.17 -15.64
CA PRO A 105 -3.39 -11.55 -16.98
C PRO A 105 -3.32 -13.06 -17.27
N ASN A 106 -2.53 -13.80 -16.47
CA ASN A 106 -2.38 -15.25 -16.63
C ASN A 106 -3.34 -16.07 -15.74
N TRP A 107 -4.14 -15.40 -14.91
CA TRP A 107 -5.07 -16.10 -14.04
C TRP A 107 -6.35 -16.49 -14.78
N THR A 108 -6.88 -17.64 -14.42
CA THR A 108 -8.18 -18.09 -14.90
C THR A 108 -9.31 -17.29 -14.25
N GLN A 109 -10.46 -17.27 -14.89
CA GLN A 109 -11.67 -16.66 -14.33
C GLN A 109 -12.02 -17.22 -12.94
N THR A 110 -11.77 -18.50 -12.70
CA THR A 110 -12.03 -19.16 -11.42
C THR A 110 -11.10 -18.62 -10.32
N GLU A 111 -9.82 -18.42 -10.61
CA GLU A 111 -8.85 -17.88 -9.65
C GLU A 111 -9.19 -16.42 -9.28
N ILE A 112 -9.53 -15.59 -10.26
CA ILE A 112 -9.96 -14.21 -10.04
C ILE A 112 -11.22 -14.18 -9.17
N ARG A 113 -12.23 -14.97 -9.48
CA ARG A 113 -13.46 -15.03 -8.69
C ARG A 113 -13.24 -15.59 -7.29
N SER A 114 -12.32 -16.52 -7.12
CA SER A 114 -11.93 -17.06 -5.81
C SER A 114 -11.26 -15.98 -4.94
N LEU A 115 -10.35 -15.21 -5.52
CA LEU A 115 -9.75 -14.05 -4.84
C LEU A 115 -10.83 -13.05 -4.43
N LEU A 116 -11.65 -12.60 -5.37
CA LEU A 116 -12.71 -11.62 -5.13
C LEU A 116 -13.70 -12.11 -4.05
N GLY A 117 -14.08 -13.38 -4.11
CA GLY A 117 -14.91 -14.01 -3.08
C GLY A 117 -14.29 -13.99 -1.70
N GLY A 118 -12.96 -14.20 -1.61
CA GLY A 118 -12.20 -14.05 -0.37
C GLY A 118 -12.27 -12.63 0.21
N PHE A 119 -12.40 -11.61 -0.64
CA PHE A 119 -12.60 -10.22 -0.23
C PHE A 119 -14.08 -9.82 -0.08
N GLY A 120 -15.00 -10.80 -0.10
CA GLY A 120 -16.43 -10.53 0.04
C GLY A 120 -17.05 -9.82 -1.17
N LEU A 121 -16.36 -9.86 -2.33
CA LEU A 121 -16.86 -9.40 -3.61
C LEU A 121 -17.40 -10.61 -4.38
N THR A 122 -18.70 -10.86 -4.28
CA THR A 122 -19.33 -12.10 -4.79
C THR A 122 -20.49 -11.79 -5.72
N ASN A 123 -20.96 -12.83 -6.43
CA ASN A 123 -22.14 -12.78 -7.27
C ASN A 123 -22.14 -11.63 -8.29
N ASP A 124 -23.18 -10.81 -8.26
CA ASP A 124 -23.37 -9.72 -9.22
C ASP A 124 -22.36 -8.58 -9.06
N SER A 125 -21.79 -8.38 -7.85
CA SER A 125 -20.80 -7.32 -7.64
C SER A 125 -19.55 -7.49 -8.52
N VAL A 126 -19.17 -8.72 -8.82
CA VAL A 126 -17.98 -9.04 -9.62
C VAL A 126 -18.03 -8.44 -11.04
N PHE A 127 -19.23 -8.38 -11.61
CA PHE A 127 -19.45 -7.90 -12.97
C PHE A 127 -20.01 -6.47 -13.03
N LYS A 128 -20.21 -5.82 -11.88
CA LYS A 128 -20.58 -4.41 -11.83
C LYS A 128 -19.36 -3.54 -12.10
N GLU A 129 -19.61 -2.37 -12.66
CA GLU A 129 -18.62 -1.31 -12.74
C GLU A 129 -18.21 -0.87 -11.34
N VAL A 130 -16.95 -0.52 -11.15
CA VAL A 130 -16.42 -0.02 -9.88
C VAL A 130 -17.19 1.22 -9.40
N GLY A 131 -17.68 2.03 -10.33
CA GLY A 131 -18.54 3.18 -10.00
C GLY A 131 -19.85 2.81 -9.30
N GLN A 132 -20.35 1.59 -9.50
CA GLN A 132 -21.67 1.12 -9.03
C GLN A 132 -21.62 0.34 -7.71
N ILE A 133 -20.42 -0.02 -7.22
CA ILE A 133 -20.25 -0.72 -5.95
C ILE A 133 -20.12 0.25 -4.78
N SER A 134 -20.39 -0.22 -3.57
CA SER A 134 -20.30 0.57 -2.34
C SER A 134 -18.86 0.98 -2.00
N GLY A 135 -18.70 2.00 -1.16
CA GLY A 135 -17.38 2.42 -0.67
C GLY A 135 -16.61 1.30 0.03
N GLY A 136 -17.28 0.48 0.83
CA GLY A 136 -16.66 -0.70 1.46
C GLY A 136 -16.22 -1.76 0.44
N GLU A 137 -16.99 -1.98 -0.62
CA GLU A 137 -16.59 -2.88 -1.72
C GLU A 137 -15.39 -2.32 -2.49
N LYS A 138 -15.33 -1.01 -2.75
CA LYS A 138 -14.17 -0.33 -3.36
C LYS A 138 -12.92 -0.49 -2.49
N ALA A 139 -13.06 -0.31 -1.18
CA ALA A 139 -11.95 -0.49 -0.25
C ALA A 139 -11.42 -1.95 -0.27
N ARG A 140 -12.30 -2.95 -0.31
CA ARG A 140 -11.92 -4.36 -0.42
C ARG A 140 -11.27 -4.68 -1.76
N LEU A 141 -11.73 -4.07 -2.86
CA LEU A 141 -11.10 -4.19 -4.17
C LEU A 141 -9.69 -3.59 -4.18
N ALA A 142 -9.50 -2.41 -3.57
CA ALA A 142 -8.20 -1.79 -3.43
C ALA A 142 -7.22 -2.65 -2.60
N LEU A 143 -7.69 -3.28 -1.52
CA LEU A 143 -6.92 -4.24 -0.74
C LEU A 143 -6.54 -5.48 -1.55
N ALA A 144 -7.46 -6.01 -2.35
CA ALA A 144 -7.18 -7.15 -3.23
C ALA A 144 -6.08 -6.80 -4.25
N LEU A 145 -6.13 -5.61 -4.86
CA LEU A 145 -5.09 -5.13 -5.76
C LEU A 145 -3.73 -4.95 -5.07
N MET A 146 -3.72 -4.46 -3.83
CA MET A 146 -2.49 -4.31 -3.05
C MET A 146 -1.79 -5.67 -2.86
N ILE A 147 -2.54 -6.70 -2.50
CA ILE A 147 -1.98 -8.05 -2.28
C ILE A 147 -1.44 -8.69 -3.56
N LEU A 148 -2.01 -8.33 -4.71
CA LEU A 148 -1.57 -8.82 -6.02
C LEU A 148 -0.30 -8.15 -6.54
N LYS A 149 0.13 -7.04 -5.96
CA LYS A 149 1.40 -6.40 -6.34
C LYS A 149 2.57 -7.12 -5.68
N PRO A 150 3.49 -7.73 -6.42
CA PRO A 150 4.71 -8.28 -5.85
C PRO A 150 5.49 -7.15 -5.16
N SER A 151 5.69 -7.26 -3.87
CA SER A 151 6.44 -6.26 -3.08
C SER A 151 7.12 -6.91 -1.90
N ASN A 152 8.28 -6.38 -1.50
CA ASN A 152 9.01 -6.80 -0.32
C ASN A 152 9.31 -5.64 0.64
N LEU A 153 8.82 -4.45 0.29
CA LEU A 153 8.69 -3.29 1.17
C LEU A 153 7.27 -2.74 1.03
N LEU A 154 6.44 -2.96 2.03
CA LEU A 154 5.07 -2.47 2.06
C LEU A 154 4.98 -1.22 2.92
N ILE A 155 4.50 -0.14 2.32
CA ILE A 155 4.32 1.16 2.95
C ILE A 155 2.83 1.46 3.00
N LEU A 156 2.30 1.70 4.20
CA LEU A 156 0.88 1.92 4.44
C LEU A 156 0.66 3.28 5.10
N ASP A 157 -0.12 4.14 4.47
CA ASP A 157 -0.50 5.44 5.00
C ASP A 157 -1.94 5.41 5.51
N GLU A 158 -2.11 5.37 6.82
CA GLU A 158 -3.40 5.29 7.51
C GLU A 158 -4.36 4.25 6.89
N PRO A 159 -3.91 3.00 6.66
CA PRO A 159 -4.61 2.04 5.80
C PRO A 159 -5.96 1.59 6.35
N THR A 160 -6.25 1.88 7.61
CA THR A 160 -7.53 1.54 8.26
C THR A 160 -8.57 2.65 8.17
N ASN A 161 -8.21 3.85 7.72
CA ASN A 161 -9.15 4.93 7.53
C ASN A 161 -10.14 4.58 6.43
N HIS A 162 -11.41 4.90 6.67
CA HIS A 162 -12.52 4.61 5.77
C HIS A 162 -12.79 3.12 5.48
N LEU A 163 -12.08 2.19 6.16
CA LEU A 163 -12.37 0.76 6.08
C LEU A 163 -13.51 0.38 7.03
N ASP A 164 -14.43 -0.44 6.54
CA ASP A 164 -15.40 -1.15 7.38
C ASP A 164 -14.70 -2.23 8.23
N ILE A 165 -15.38 -2.73 9.25
CA ILE A 165 -14.82 -3.74 10.18
C ILE A 165 -14.34 -5.00 9.44
N PRO A 166 -15.07 -5.57 8.47
CA PRO A 166 -14.60 -6.70 7.68
C PRO A 166 -13.29 -6.40 6.92
N SER A 167 -13.19 -5.22 6.31
CA SER A 167 -11.98 -4.81 5.57
C SER A 167 -10.76 -4.64 6.48
N LYS A 168 -10.95 -4.10 7.70
CA LYS A 168 -9.88 -4.01 8.71
C LYS A 168 -9.34 -5.39 9.09
N HIS A 169 -10.23 -6.34 9.40
CA HIS A 169 -9.83 -7.71 9.72
C HIS A 169 -9.11 -8.40 8.55
N MET A 170 -9.52 -8.14 7.30
CA MET A 170 -8.82 -8.67 6.13
C MET A 170 -7.39 -8.14 6.01
N LEU A 171 -7.21 -6.82 6.22
CA LEU A 171 -5.90 -6.20 6.22
C LEU A 171 -5.01 -6.74 7.35
N GLU A 172 -5.53 -6.80 8.59
CA GLU A 172 -4.81 -7.36 9.74
C GLU A 172 -4.34 -8.80 9.48
N LYS A 173 -5.23 -9.63 8.92
CA LYS A 173 -4.90 -11.01 8.57
C LYS A 173 -3.82 -11.08 7.49
N ALA A 174 -3.93 -10.26 6.44
CA ALA A 174 -2.94 -10.23 5.37
C ALA A 174 -1.54 -9.79 5.86
N LEU A 175 -1.49 -8.88 6.85
CA LEU A 175 -0.22 -8.41 7.44
C LEU A 175 0.37 -9.40 8.48
N SER A 176 -0.43 -10.36 8.95
CA SER A 176 -0.02 -11.35 9.95
C SER A 176 0.56 -12.62 9.32
N ASP A 177 0.10 -12.97 8.13
CA ASP A 177 0.56 -14.13 7.33
C ASP A 177 1.91 -13.84 6.66
#